data_5eac648d98f9751a7116c9bba59d0cb1
#
_entry.id   5eac648d98f9751a7116c9bba59d0cb1
#
_cell.length_a   1.000
_cell.length_b   1.000
_cell.length_c   1.000
_cell.angle_alpha   90.00
_cell.angle_beta   90.00
_cell.angle_gamma   90.00
#
_symmetry.space_group_name_H-M   'P 1'
#
loop_
_entity.id
_entity.type
_entity.pdbx_description
1 polymer ?
#
loop_
_entity_poly.entity_id
_entity_poly.type
_entity_poly.pdbx_seq_one_letter_code
_entity_poly.pdbx_strand_id
1 'polypeptide(L)'
;PYNTLILDKMAFKNPIPKIDGLAPKKNIKAWVDRKLFIHNLGHATAAYLGYLAHPESIFLFEVLSDSQLKDEVRNTMLQAAHILLTKYPEEFTLESLTAHIDDLLGRFQNKALGDTLYRVGCELQRKLGAEDRLAGAIHLARELNLSYDLILKVLVCACRFSATDADGKTLPSDCEFIAIYAKGIKEVLTSICGFDEITDFEVIVDAIVLDNW
;
A
#
# COMPACT_ATOMS: atom_id res chain seq x y z
N PRO A 1 -3.09 -11.83 18.45
CA PRO A 1 -1.66 -11.65 18.22
C PRO A 1 -1.24 -12.32 16.93
N TYR A 2 -0.39 -11.66 16.15
CA TYR A 2 0.18 -12.25 14.95
C TYR A 2 1.27 -13.22 15.42
N ASN A 3 1.00 -14.50 15.37
CA ASN A 3 1.89 -15.55 15.87
C ASN A 3 2.49 -16.41 14.76
N THR A 4 2.42 -15.97 13.50
CA THR A 4 2.96 -16.72 12.36
C THR A 4 4.17 -16.00 11.78
N LEU A 5 5.33 -16.66 11.82
CA LEU A 5 6.57 -16.20 11.18
C LEU A 5 6.76 -16.91 9.84
N ILE A 6 6.66 -16.15 8.75
CA ILE A 6 6.89 -16.64 7.40
C ILE A 6 8.39 -16.67 7.12
N LEU A 7 8.91 -17.81 6.68
CA LEU A 7 10.33 -18.07 6.46
C LEU A 7 10.55 -18.64 5.06
N ASP A 8 11.71 -18.33 4.48
CA ASP A 8 12.15 -18.96 3.24
C ASP A 8 12.58 -20.41 3.51
N LYS A 9 11.78 -21.35 3.02
CA LYS A 9 12.07 -22.78 3.15
C LYS A 9 13.38 -23.18 2.48
N MET A 10 13.75 -22.52 1.38
CA MET A 10 14.92 -22.85 0.58
C MET A 10 16.23 -22.35 1.21
N ALA A 11 16.17 -21.42 2.15
CA ALA A 11 17.33 -20.91 2.88
C ALA A 11 17.83 -21.86 3.99
N PHE A 12 17.05 -22.87 4.37
CA PHE A 12 17.42 -23.81 5.42
C PHE A 12 18.36 -24.89 4.88
N LYS A 13 19.54 -25.04 5.51
CA LYS A 13 20.51 -26.09 5.23
C LYS A 13 20.20 -27.39 5.97
N ASN A 14 19.50 -27.30 7.09
CA ASN A 14 19.10 -28.42 7.96
C ASN A 14 17.57 -28.58 7.97
N PRO A 15 17.04 -29.72 8.45
CA PRO A 15 15.62 -29.91 8.61
C PRO A 15 15.00 -28.79 9.45
N ILE A 16 13.90 -28.23 8.98
CA ILE A 16 13.21 -27.13 9.67
C ILE A 16 12.54 -27.68 10.93
N PRO A 17 12.80 -27.09 12.11
CA PRO A 17 12.17 -27.53 13.33
C PRO A 17 10.66 -27.34 13.30
N LYS A 18 9.93 -28.29 13.87
CA LYS A 18 8.46 -28.19 14.03
C LYS A 18 8.17 -27.32 15.26
N ILE A 19 7.99 -26.04 15.03
CA ILE A 19 7.64 -25.05 16.05
C ILE A 19 6.34 -24.38 15.64
N ASP A 20 5.38 -24.29 16.56
CA ASP A 20 4.12 -23.59 16.30
C ASP A 20 4.36 -22.13 15.95
N GLY A 21 3.68 -21.67 14.90
CA GLY A 21 3.87 -20.31 14.38
C GLY A 21 4.96 -20.17 13.31
N LEU A 22 5.78 -21.19 13.04
CA LEU A 22 6.67 -21.17 11.87
C LEU A 22 5.92 -21.60 10.61
N ALA A 23 5.97 -20.78 9.59
CA ALA A 23 5.34 -21.02 8.28
C ALA A 23 6.38 -20.96 7.15
N PRO A 24 7.20 -22.01 6.95
CA PRO A 24 8.18 -22.03 5.88
C PRO A 24 7.50 -22.13 4.52
N LYS A 25 7.85 -21.24 3.60
CA LYS A 25 7.30 -21.14 2.24
C LYS A 25 8.38 -21.44 1.20
N LYS A 26 7.99 -22.15 0.13
CA LYS A 26 8.91 -22.41 -0.99
C LYS A 26 9.14 -21.16 -1.82
N ASN A 27 8.09 -20.42 -2.12
CA ASN A 27 8.12 -19.17 -2.87
C ASN A 27 7.99 -17.99 -1.90
N ILE A 28 9.07 -17.66 -1.20
CA ILE A 28 9.07 -16.56 -0.21
C ILE A 28 8.70 -15.23 -0.85
N LYS A 29 9.05 -15.00 -2.14
CA LYS A 29 8.74 -13.76 -2.84
C LYS A 29 7.22 -13.50 -2.88
N ALA A 30 6.42 -14.51 -3.18
CA ALA A 30 4.96 -14.37 -3.17
C ALA A 30 4.42 -13.84 -1.82
N TRP A 31 4.99 -14.30 -0.71
CA TRP A 31 4.59 -13.91 0.63
C TRP A 31 5.12 -12.52 1.05
N VAL A 32 6.28 -12.14 0.53
CA VAL A 32 6.80 -10.76 0.65
C VAL A 32 5.90 -9.81 -0.13
N ASP A 33 5.57 -10.15 -1.38
CA ASP A 33 4.69 -9.35 -2.23
C ASP A 33 3.27 -9.26 -1.63
N ARG A 34 2.74 -10.33 -1.03
CA ARG A 34 1.47 -10.28 -0.28
C ARG A 34 1.51 -9.26 0.86
N LYS A 35 2.61 -9.24 1.63
CA LYS A 35 2.78 -8.24 2.69
C LYS A 35 2.84 -6.83 2.11
N LEU A 36 3.58 -6.66 1.02
CA LEU A 36 3.80 -5.35 0.40
C LEU A 36 2.51 -4.82 -0.25
N PHE A 37 1.88 -5.62 -1.10
CA PHE A 37 0.75 -5.20 -1.94
C PHE A 37 -0.63 -5.40 -1.33
N ILE A 38 -0.75 -6.10 -0.18
CA ILE A 38 -2.01 -6.16 0.56
C ILE A 38 -1.90 -5.42 1.89
N HIS A 39 -1.01 -5.86 2.79
CA HIS A 39 -0.93 -5.27 4.11
C HIS A 39 -0.42 -3.82 4.07
N ASN A 40 0.76 -3.58 3.49
CA ASN A 40 1.36 -2.25 3.47
C ASN A 40 0.58 -1.30 2.56
N LEU A 41 0.05 -1.80 1.44
CA LEU A 41 -0.82 -1.03 0.55
C LEU A 41 -2.11 -0.63 1.27
N GLY A 42 -2.83 -1.57 1.88
CA GLY A 42 -4.08 -1.29 2.59
C GLY A 42 -3.89 -0.31 3.75
N HIS A 43 -2.78 -0.46 4.50
CA HIS A 43 -2.44 0.45 5.59
C HIS A 43 -2.20 1.88 5.10
N ALA A 44 -1.44 2.04 4.00
CA ALA A 44 -1.19 3.32 3.37
C ALA A 44 -2.47 3.91 2.74
N THR A 45 -3.29 3.08 2.09
CA THR A 45 -4.60 3.48 1.54
C THR A 45 -5.48 4.11 2.61
N ALA A 46 -5.60 3.45 3.77
CA ALA A 46 -6.39 3.97 4.89
C ALA A 46 -5.86 5.33 5.39
N ALA A 47 -4.52 5.50 5.43
CA ALA A 47 -3.92 6.76 5.86
C ALA A 47 -4.14 7.89 4.84
N TYR A 48 -3.92 7.65 3.55
CA TYR A 48 -4.01 8.70 2.52
C TYR A 48 -5.46 9.12 2.24
N LEU A 49 -6.36 8.15 2.07
CA LEU A 49 -7.78 8.46 1.89
C LEU A 49 -8.37 9.08 3.18
N GLY A 50 -8.02 8.53 4.34
CA GLY A 50 -8.47 9.02 5.63
C GLY A 50 -8.04 10.45 5.92
N TYR A 51 -6.79 10.80 5.59
CA TYR A 51 -6.28 12.16 5.75
C TYR A 51 -7.05 13.19 4.91
N LEU A 52 -7.42 12.83 3.68
CA LEU A 52 -8.17 13.75 2.80
C LEU A 52 -9.66 13.84 3.17
N ALA A 53 -10.26 12.73 3.59
CA ALA A 53 -11.68 12.69 3.96
C ALA A 53 -11.95 13.28 5.35
N HIS A 54 -11.03 13.10 6.30
CA HIS A 54 -11.18 13.48 7.71
C HIS A 54 -9.90 14.18 8.20
N PRO A 55 -9.62 15.42 7.74
CA PRO A 55 -8.34 16.10 8.00
C PRO A 55 -8.10 16.41 9.49
N GLU A 56 -9.13 16.43 10.33
CA GLU A 56 -9.04 16.61 11.79
C GLU A 56 -8.74 15.30 12.55
N SER A 57 -8.86 14.14 11.92
CA SER A 57 -8.59 12.86 12.57
C SER A 57 -7.09 12.63 12.73
N ILE A 58 -6.72 12.04 13.86
CA ILE A 58 -5.33 11.73 14.21
C ILE A 58 -5.03 10.24 13.96
N PHE A 59 -5.98 9.37 14.34
CA PHE A 59 -5.75 7.94 14.36
C PHE A 59 -6.45 7.21 13.21
N LEU A 60 -5.81 6.14 12.76
CA LEU A 60 -6.32 5.30 11.68
C LEU A 60 -7.68 4.66 12.02
N PHE A 61 -7.89 4.25 13.27
CA PHE A 61 -9.15 3.66 13.69
C PHE A 61 -10.33 4.65 13.63
N GLU A 62 -10.08 5.96 13.74
CA GLU A 62 -11.11 7.01 13.64
C GLU A 62 -11.64 7.07 12.21
N VAL A 63 -10.76 7.21 11.23
CA VAL A 63 -11.14 7.29 9.82
C VAL A 63 -11.76 5.98 9.31
N LEU A 64 -11.29 4.82 9.79
CA LEU A 64 -11.87 3.52 9.45
C LEU A 64 -13.18 3.20 10.19
N SER A 65 -13.68 4.09 11.06
CA SER A 65 -15.04 4.03 11.59
C SER A 65 -16.09 4.48 10.56
N ASP A 66 -15.67 5.26 9.55
CA ASP A 66 -16.47 5.55 8.37
C ASP A 66 -16.55 4.30 7.48
N SER A 67 -17.77 3.78 7.31
CA SER A 67 -18.03 2.55 6.55
C SER A 67 -17.69 2.71 5.06
N GLN A 68 -17.96 3.88 4.48
CA GLN A 68 -17.68 4.15 3.07
C GLN A 68 -16.17 4.15 2.82
N LEU A 69 -15.40 4.85 3.66
CA LEU A 69 -13.95 4.86 3.58
C LEU A 69 -13.36 3.44 3.76
N LYS A 70 -13.87 2.71 4.74
CA LYS A 70 -13.44 1.33 4.98
C LYS A 70 -13.71 0.42 3.78
N ASP A 71 -14.85 0.58 3.11
CA ASP A 71 -15.19 -0.16 1.90
C ASP A 71 -14.27 0.24 0.72
N GLU A 72 -13.91 1.51 0.58
CA GLU A 72 -12.93 1.96 -0.43
C GLU A 72 -11.55 1.34 -0.17
N VAL A 73 -11.08 1.32 1.06
CA VAL A 73 -9.82 0.66 1.46
C VAL A 73 -9.89 -0.84 1.12
N ARG A 74 -10.98 -1.51 1.49
CA ARG A 74 -11.19 -2.92 1.19
C ARG A 74 -11.17 -3.21 -0.29
N ASN A 75 -11.86 -2.42 -1.09
CA ASN A 75 -11.93 -2.60 -2.55
C ASN A 75 -10.55 -2.40 -3.21
N THR A 76 -9.77 -1.43 -2.75
CA THR A 76 -8.39 -1.23 -3.22
C THR A 76 -7.51 -2.43 -2.87
N MET A 77 -7.63 -2.99 -1.67
CA MET A 77 -6.91 -4.20 -1.28
C MET A 77 -7.34 -5.43 -2.10
N LEU A 78 -8.62 -5.54 -2.44
CA LEU A 78 -9.13 -6.60 -3.32
C LEU A 78 -8.59 -6.47 -4.74
N GLN A 79 -8.47 -5.26 -5.29
CA GLN A 79 -7.82 -5.04 -6.59
C GLN A 79 -6.37 -5.55 -6.55
N ALA A 80 -5.61 -5.23 -5.51
CA ALA A 80 -4.25 -5.75 -5.33
C ALA A 80 -4.22 -7.28 -5.14
N ALA A 81 -5.23 -7.86 -4.47
CA ALA A 81 -5.35 -9.31 -4.31
C ALA A 81 -5.55 -10.01 -5.66
N HIS A 82 -6.33 -9.46 -6.58
CA HIS A 82 -6.48 -9.99 -7.93
C HIS A 82 -5.17 -9.98 -8.72
N ILE A 83 -4.35 -8.94 -8.57
CA ILE A 83 -3.02 -8.86 -9.18
C ILE A 83 -2.12 -10.00 -8.64
N LEU A 84 -2.09 -10.19 -7.32
CA LEU A 84 -1.29 -11.25 -6.69
C LEU A 84 -1.79 -12.65 -7.03
N LEU A 85 -3.10 -12.85 -7.13
CA LEU A 85 -3.70 -14.13 -7.53
C LEU A 85 -3.28 -14.52 -8.94
N THR A 86 -3.25 -13.55 -9.86
CA THR A 86 -2.79 -13.76 -11.24
C THR A 86 -1.29 -14.05 -11.30
N LYS A 87 -0.46 -13.34 -10.49
CA LYS A 87 0.99 -13.56 -10.45
C LYS A 87 1.38 -14.88 -9.78
N TYR A 88 0.63 -15.31 -8.75
CA TYR A 88 0.98 -16.44 -7.89
C TYR A 88 -0.22 -17.39 -7.68
N PRO A 89 -0.78 -17.99 -8.75
CA PRO A 89 -2.00 -18.82 -8.66
C PRO A 89 -1.80 -20.09 -7.81
N GLU A 90 -0.55 -20.57 -7.68
CA GLU A 90 -0.23 -21.76 -6.88
C GLU A 90 -0.05 -21.45 -5.38
N GLU A 91 0.08 -20.17 -5.01
CA GLU A 91 0.36 -19.77 -3.62
C GLU A 91 -0.88 -19.24 -2.91
N PHE A 92 -1.85 -18.67 -3.64
CA PHE A 92 -2.99 -17.98 -3.09
C PHE A 92 -4.30 -18.41 -3.73
N THR A 93 -5.38 -18.34 -2.94
CA THR A 93 -6.76 -18.39 -3.42
C THR A 93 -7.45 -17.07 -3.11
N LEU A 94 -8.49 -16.73 -3.87
CA LEU A 94 -9.26 -15.50 -3.62
C LEU A 94 -9.84 -15.52 -2.19
N GLU A 95 -10.35 -16.65 -1.74
CA GLU A 95 -10.88 -16.82 -0.38
C GLU A 95 -9.81 -16.53 0.69
N SER A 96 -8.59 -17.08 0.54
CA SER A 96 -7.50 -16.87 1.49
C SER A 96 -7.04 -15.42 1.56
N LEU A 97 -6.98 -14.73 0.40
CA LEU A 97 -6.61 -13.32 0.34
C LEU A 97 -7.71 -12.42 0.89
N THR A 98 -8.98 -12.71 0.60
CA THR A 98 -10.13 -11.97 1.14
C THR A 98 -10.20 -12.09 2.67
N ALA A 99 -10.07 -13.29 3.21
CA ALA A 99 -10.04 -13.50 4.66
C ALA A 99 -8.86 -12.76 5.33
N HIS A 100 -7.70 -12.72 4.66
CA HIS A 100 -6.56 -11.96 5.14
C HIS A 100 -6.79 -10.44 5.13
N ILE A 101 -7.46 -9.92 4.10
CA ILE A 101 -7.84 -8.51 3.99
C ILE A 101 -8.80 -8.14 5.14
N ASP A 102 -9.82 -8.95 5.38
CA ASP A 102 -10.81 -8.68 6.42
C ASP A 102 -10.19 -8.73 7.83
N ASP A 103 -9.24 -9.64 8.09
CA ASP A 103 -8.45 -9.68 9.32
C ASP A 103 -7.57 -8.41 9.47
N LEU A 104 -6.93 -7.95 8.40
CA LEU A 104 -6.12 -6.73 8.42
C LEU A 104 -6.96 -5.48 8.72
N LEU A 105 -8.12 -5.34 8.10
CA LEU A 105 -9.03 -4.22 8.36
C LEU A 105 -9.48 -4.19 9.83
N GLY A 106 -9.77 -5.35 10.41
CA GLY A 106 -10.04 -5.45 11.85
C GLY A 106 -8.86 -5.01 12.72
N ARG A 107 -7.64 -5.30 12.29
CA ARG A 107 -6.41 -4.86 13.00
C ARG A 107 -6.16 -3.36 12.85
N PHE A 108 -6.33 -2.80 11.66
CA PHE A 108 -6.16 -1.36 11.43
C PHE A 108 -7.12 -0.53 12.30
N GLN A 109 -8.29 -1.10 12.67
CA GLN A 109 -9.24 -0.50 13.59
C GLN A 109 -8.90 -0.72 15.08
N ASN A 110 -7.81 -1.44 15.40
CA ASN A 110 -7.44 -1.69 16.80
C ASN A 110 -6.82 -0.46 17.45
N LYS A 111 -7.56 0.19 18.32
CA LYS A 111 -7.14 1.38 19.09
C LYS A 111 -5.84 1.18 19.88
N ALA A 112 -5.58 -0.05 20.35
CA ALA A 112 -4.39 -0.35 21.12
C ALA A 112 -3.08 -0.25 20.32
N LEU A 113 -3.14 -0.24 18.98
CA LEU A 113 -1.96 -0.06 18.12
C LEU A 113 -1.49 1.40 18.10
N GLY A 114 -2.40 2.37 18.33
CA GLY A 114 -2.06 3.78 18.31
C GLY A 114 -1.53 4.29 16.97
N ASP A 115 -1.95 3.67 15.85
CA ASP A 115 -1.53 4.05 14.51
C ASP A 115 -2.08 5.42 14.15
N THR A 116 -1.21 6.44 14.07
CA THR A 116 -1.59 7.77 13.59
C THR A 116 -1.51 7.84 12.06
N LEU A 117 -2.35 8.68 11.45
CA LEU A 117 -2.32 8.96 10.01
C LEU A 117 -0.91 9.40 9.59
N TYR A 118 -0.28 10.29 10.37
CA TYR A 118 1.10 10.74 10.13
C TYR A 118 2.08 9.57 10.07
N ARG A 119 2.15 8.73 11.14
CA ARG A 119 3.10 7.62 11.21
C ARG A 119 2.93 6.63 10.05
N VAL A 120 1.69 6.38 9.66
CA VAL A 120 1.38 5.43 8.60
C VAL A 120 1.63 6.05 7.21
N GLY A 121 1.35 7.34 7.01
CA GLY A 121 1.44 8.01 5.72
C GLY A 121 2.80 8.63 5.38
N CYS A 122 3.59 9.07 6.37
CA CYS A 122 4.90 9.73 6.14
C CYS A 122 5.92 8.84 5.41
N GLU A 123 7.09 9.39 5.03
CA GLU A 123 8.12 8.77 4.20
C GLU A 123 7.66 8.57 2.73
N LEU A 124 7.07 9.60 2.17
CA LEU A 124 6.40 9.55 0.85
C LEU A 124 7.34 9.10 -0.28
N GLN A 125 8.58 9.63 -0.36
CA GLN A 125 9.52 9.23 -1.41
C GLN A 125 9.74 7.72 -1.43
N ARG A 126 9.92 7.10 -0.25
CA ARG A 126 10.10 5.66 -0.14
C ARG A 126 8.81 4.90 -0.48
N LYS A 127 7.68 5.30 0.12
CA LYS A 127 6.41 4.56 0.01
C LYS A 127 5.76 4.66 -1.37
N LEU A 128 6.09 5.70 -2.15
CA LEU A 128 5.64 5.88 -3.52
C LEU A 128 6.69 5.42 -4.55
N GLY A 129 7.85 4.93 -4.09
CA GLY A 129 8.91 4.43 -4.97
C GLY A 129 8.44 3.30 -5.89
N ALA A 130 9.11 3.15 -7.04
CA ALA A 130 8.74 2.24 -8.13
C ALA A 130 8.49 0.79 -7.71
N GLU A 131 9.24 0.29 -6.71
CA GLU A 131 9.10 -1.09 -6.23
C GLU A 131 8.25 -1.21 -4.95
N ASP A 132 7.74 -0.09 -4.42
CA ASP A 132 6.98 -0.08 -3.16
C ASP A 132 5.45 -0.27 -3.44
N ARG A 133 4.67 -0.25 -2.38
CA ARG A 133 3.28 -0.73 -2.25
C ARG A 133 2.28 -0.23 -3.28
N LEU A 134 2.38 1.02 -3.76
CA LEU A 134 1.43 1.60 -4.73
C LEU A 134 1.99 1.52 -6.15
N ALA A 135 3.11 2.19 -6.43
CA ALA A 135 3.71 2.18 -7.76
C ALA A 135 4.10 0.77 -8.19
N GLY A 136 4.72 -0.03 -7.32
CA GLY A 136 5.08 -1.42 -7.62
C GLY A 136 3.87 -2.30 -7.92
N ALA A 137 2.74 -2.10 -7.24
CA ALA A 137 1.50 -2.82 -7.56
C ALA A 137 0.94 -2.41 -8.93
N ILE A 138 1.03 -1.12 -9.30
CA ILE A 138 0.61 -0.62 -10.63
C ILE A 138 1.52 -1.20 -11.71
N HIS A 139 2.86 -1.17 -11.53
CA HIS A 139 3.80 -1.78 -12.47
C HIS A 139 3.49 -3.26 -12.70
N LEU A 140 3.23 -4.01 -11.62
CA LEU A 140 2.87 -5.42 -11.71
C LEU A 140 1.52 -5.63 -12.42
N ALA A 141 0.52 -4.79 -12.14
CA ALA A 141 -0.78 -4.85 -12.82
C ALA A 141 -0.63 -4.63 -14.33
N ARG A 142 0.18 -3.66 -14.75
CA ARG A 142 0.46 -3.40 -16.17
C ARG A 142 1.19 -4.56 -16.84
N GLU A 143 2.20 -5.13 -16.19
CA GLU A 143 2.88 -6.34 -16.70
C GLU A 143 1.88 -7.47 -16.98
N LEU A 144 0.84 -7.59 -16.15
CA LEU A 144 -0.18 -8.64 -16.24
C LEU A 144 -1.43 -8.23 -17.04
N ASN A 145 -1.49 -7.01 -17.59
CA ASN A 145 -2.66 -6.42 -18.27
C ASN A 145 -3.93 -6.43 -17.38
N LEU A 146 -3.80 -6.04 -16.13
CA LEU A 146 -4.88 -5.97 -15.14
C LEU A 146 -5.22 -4.52 -14.78
N SER A 147 -6.46 -4.28 -14.30
CA SER A 147 -6.90 -2.98 -13.79
C SER A 147 -6.14 -2.60 -12.51
N TYR A 148 -5.87 -1.29 -12.36
CA TYR A 148 -5.17 -0.67 -11.23
C TYR A 148 -5.76 0.70 -10.84
N ASP A 149 -6.94 1.04 -11.31
CA ASP A 149 -7.60 2.35 -11.18
C ASP A 149 -7.78 2.76 -9.70
N LEU A 150 -8.18 1.84 -8.82
CA LEU A 150 -8.30 2.14 -7.40
C LEU A 150 -6.94 2.41 -6.74
N ILE A 151 -5.91 1.66 -7.11
CA ILE A 151 -4.55 1.86 -6.59
C ILE A 151 -3.98 3.19 -7.10
N LEU A 152 -4.23 3.52 -8.36
CA LEU A 152 -3.82 4.81 -8.95
C LEU A 152 -4.49 5.99 -8.24
N LYS A 153 -5.80 5.92 -7.95
CA LYS A 153 -6.50 6.92 -7.14
C LYS A 153 -5.80 7.15 -5.79
N VAL A 154 -5.43 6.07 -5.11
CA VAL A 154 -4.71 6.17 -3.82
C VAL A 154 -3.34 6.81 -3.98
N LEU A 155 -2.59 6.49 -5.05
CA LEU A 155 -1.29 7.10 -5.33
C LEU A 155 -1.44 8.61 -5.51
N VAL A 156 -2.44 9.06 -6.25
CA VAL A 156 -2.74 10.50 -6.42
C VAL A 156 -3.11 11.16 -5.08
N CYS A 157 -3.95 10.50 -4.27
CA CYS A 157 -4.27 10.98 -2.91
C CYS A 157 -3.02 11.08 -2.03
N ALA A 158 -2.09 10.13 -2.14
CA ALA A 158 -0.83 10.14 -1.40
C ALA A 158 0.05 11.35 -1.76
N CYS A 159 0.01 11.83 -3.00
CA CYS A 159 0.74 13.04 -3.41
C CYS A 159 0.28 14.30 -2.65
N ARG A 160 -0.97 14.33 -2.19
CA ARG A 160 -1.55 15.43 -1.42
C ARG A 160 -1.39 15.27 0.10
N PHE A 161 -0.75 14.20 0.56
CA PHE A 161 -0.55 13.94 1.97
C PHE A 161 0.50 14.88 2.55
N SER A 162 0.12 15.65 3.58
CA SER A 162 0.99 16.63 4.26
C SER A 162 0.77 16.64 5.77
N ALA A 163 0.36 15.50 6.35
CA ALA A 163 0.21 15.41 7.81
C ALA A 163 1.55 15.67 8.52
N THR A 164 1.44 16.18 9.73
CA THR A 164 2.59 16.47 10.62
C THR A 164 2.55 15.57 11.85
N ASP A 165 3.69 15.49 12.54
CA ASP A 165 3.76 14.86 13.85
C ASP A 165 3.02 15.67 14.94
N ALA A 166 3.04 15.19 16.19
CA ALA A 166 2.39 15.84 17.31
C ALA A 166 2.96 17.24 17.63
N ASP A 167 4.18 17.54 17.18
CA ASP A 167 4.84 18.85 17.33
C ASP A 167 4.60 19.77 16.10
N GLY A 168 3.80 19.34 15.13
CA GLY A 168 3.54 20.05 13.88
C GLY A 168 4.70 19.98 12.87
N LYS A 169 5.59 19.00 12.98
CA LYS A 169 6.76 18.87 12.11
C LYS A 169 6.52 17.84 11.01
N THR A 170 7.04 18.15 9.83
CA THR A 170 7.12 17.23 8.69
C THR A 170 8.51 16.60 8.64
N LEU A 171 8.62 15.35 8.22
CA LEU A 171 9.92 14.71 8.00
C LEU A 171 10.71 15.45 6.91
N PRO A 172 12.06 15.57 7.01
CA PRO A 172 12.88 16.18 5.98
C PRO A 172 12.66 15.57 4.58
N SER A 173 12.57 14.24 4.49
CA SER A 173 12.29 13.52 3.24
C SER A 173 10.92 13.87 2.65
N ASP A 174 9.92 14.13 3.48
CA ASP A 174 8.59 14.53 3.02
C ASP A 174 8.55 16.00 2.61
N CYS A 175 9.39 16.87 3.21
CA CYS A 175 9.60 18.25 2.71
C CYS A 175 10.20 18.24 1.29
N GLU A 176 11.17 17.33 1.03
CA GLU A 176 11.75 17.15 -0.30
C GLU A 176 10.69 16.63 -1.30
N PHE A 177 9.87 15.68 -0.88
CA PHE A 177 8.75 15.16 -1.69
C PHE A 177 7.76 16.28 -2.06
N ILE A 178 7.36 17.12 -1.11
CA ILE A 178 6.46 18.25 -1.33
C ILE A 178 7.05 19.21 -2.37
N ALA A 179 8.36 19.47 -2.33
CA ALA A 179 9.04 20.31 -3.31
C ALA A 179 9.06 19.69 -4.72
N ILE A 180 9.10 18.34 -4.82
CA ILE A 180 8.97 17.63 -6.10
C ILE A 180 7.52 17.72 -6.61
N TYR A 181 6.54 17.43 -5.75
CA TYR A 181 5.12 17.51 -6.11
C TYR A 181 4.68 18.91 -6.52
N ALA A 182 5.28 19.98 -5.94
CA ALA A 182 5.01 21.37 -6.33
C ALA A 182 5.34 21.67 -7.82
N LYS A 183 6.14 20.83 -8.48
CA LYS A 183 6.40 20.90 -9.94
C LYS A 183 5.31 20.20 -10.76
N GLY A 184 4.37 19.53 -10.11
CA GLY A 184 3.28 18.78 -10.70
C GLY A 184 3.40 17.29 -10.47
N ILE A 185 2.24 16.60 -10.51
CA ILE A 185 2.17 15.14 -10.25
C ILE A 185 3.03 14.33 -11.24
N LYS A 186 3.17 14.81 -12.48
CA LYS A 186 4.01 14.16 -13.49
C LYS A 186 5.44 13.97 -13.01
N GLU A 187 6.01 14.98 -12.33
CA GLU A 187 7.37 14.89 -11.79
C GLU A 187 7.49 13.77 -10.73
N VAL A 188 6.47 13.60 -9.87
CA VAL A 188 6.43 12.51 -8.90
C VAL A 188 6.36 11.16 -9.60
N LEU A 189 5.47 11.02 -10.60
CA LEU A 189 5.27 9.77 -11.32
C LEU A 189 6.53 9.31 -12.04
N THR A 190 7.28 10.22 -12.65
CA THR A 190 8.50 9.88 -13.39
C THR A 190 9.70 9.70 -12.48
N SER A 191 9.96 10.65 -11.56
CA SER A 191 11.19 10.66 -10.77
C SER A 191 11.16 9.76 -9.54
N ILE A 192 9.98 9.49 -8.96
CA ILE A 192 9.81 8.70 -7.75
C ILE A 192 9.14 7.35 -8.06
N CYS A 193 8.01 7.38 -8.76
CA CYS A 193 7.25 6.16 -9.04
C CYS A 193 7.82 5.33 -10.20
N GLY A 194 8.77 5.87 -10.97
CA GLY A 194 9.46 5.16 -12.05
C GLY A 194 8.61 4.88 -13.28
N PHE A 195 7.56 5.67 -13.52
CA PHE A 195 6.77 5.58 -14.75
C PHE A 195 7.49 6.30 -15.90
N ASP A 196 7.66 5.60 -17.02
CA ASP A 196 8.25 6.14 -18.25
C ASP A 196 7.19 6.91 -19.06
N GLU A 197 7.48 8.14 -19.47
CA GLU A 197 6.54 8.98 -20.24
C GLU A 197 6.11 8.36 -21.57
N ILE A 198 6.93 7.48 -22.16
CA ILE A 198 6.64 6.85 -23.44
C ILE A 198 5.84 5.57 -23.25
N THR A 199 6.28 4.72 -22.32
CA THR A 199 5.68 3.40 -22.10
C THR A 199 4.50 3.42 -21.13
N ASP A 200 4.46 4.40 -20.20
CA ASP A 200 3.45 4.52 -19.15
C ASP A 200 2.52 5.75 -19.36
N PHE A 201 2.43 6.24 -20.58
CA PHE A 201 1.69 7.47 -20.92
C PHE A 201 0.25 7.48 -20.39
N GLU A 202 -0.47 6.37 -20.51
CA GLU A 202 -1.85 6.26 -20.00
C GLU A 202 -1.90 6.46 -18.48
N VAL A 203 -1.03 5.79 -17.72
CA VAL A 203 -0.95 5.94 -16.27
C VAL A 203 -0.71 7.40 -15.88
N ILE A 204 0.21 8.06 -16.59
CA ILE A 204 0.58 9.45 -16.32
C ILE A 204 -0.60 10.38 -16.61
N VAL A 205 -1.29 10.19 -17.74
CA VAL A 205 -2.46 11.00 -18.13
C VAL A 205 -3.60 10.80 -17.12
N ASP A 206 -3.94 9.57 -16.79
CA ASP A 206 -5.02 9.26 -15.85
C ASP A 206 -4.75 9.84 -14.46
N ALA A 207 -3.50 9.75 -13.99
CA ALA A 207 -3.11 10.34 -12.71
C ALA A 207 -3.23 11.88 -12.74
N ILE A 208 -2.82 12.54 -13.82
CA ILE A 208 -2.96 14.01 -13.97
C ILE A 208 -4.43 14.42 -13.97
N VAL A 209 -5.30 13.66 -14.63
CA VAL A 209 -6.74 13.92 -14.63
C VAL A 209 -7.32 13.77 -13.21
N LEU A 210 -6.92 12.72 -12.48
CA LEU A 210 -7.33 12.51 -11.09
C LEU A 210 -6.80 13.59 -10.15
N ASP A 211 -5.60 14.13 -10.38
CA ASP A 211 -5.01 15.16 -9.51
C ASP A 211 -5.74 16.52 -9.61
N ASN A 212 -6.38 16.80 -10.74
CA ASN A 212 -7.18 18.01 -10.96
C ASN A 212 -8.64 17.91 -10.48
N TRP A 213 -8.99 16.88 -9.77
CA TRP A 213 -10.34 16.54 -9.29
C TRP A 213 -10.68 17.19 -7.96
#